data_f8e5ac4b56f68b1b6057df8536411d1c
#
_entry.id   f8e5ac4b56f68b1b6057df8536411d1c
#
_cell.length_a   1.000
_cell.length_b   1.000
_cell.length_c   1.000
_cell.angle_alpha   90.00
_cell.angle_beta   90.00
_cell.angle_gamma   90.00
#
_symmetry.space_group_name_H-M   'P 1'
#
loop_
_entity.id
_entity.type
_entity.pdbx_description
1 polymer ?
#
loop_
_entity_poly.entity_id
_entity_poly.type
_entity_poly.pdbx_seq_one_letter_code
_entity_poly.pdbx_strand_id
1 'polypeptide(L)'
;MQVRDELAAALQRAVKGEVRFDAVSRMLYRTDASIYAIEPLGLVVPRDEDDVAAAIAVAAANGAAVLPRGGGTSLAGQSVGAAIHLDCSKYMNRVLEFNAEERWVRVQPGLVLDELNAYLQPHGLVFAPDVSTSS
;
A
#
# COMPACT_ATOMS: atom_id res chain seq x y z
N MET A 1 14.44 17.08 11.74
CA MET A 1 13.12 17.29 12.36
C MET A 1 12.27 18.19 11.45
N GLN A 2 12.67 19.42 11.21
CA GLN A 2 11.89 20.40 10.41
C GLN A 2 11.44 19.92 9.02
N VAL A 3 12.33 19.35 8.21
CA VAL A 3 12.01 18.84 6.85
C VAL A 3 10.93 17.75 6.87
N ARG A 4 10.96 16.87 7.87
CA ARG A 4 9.97 15.81 8.01
C ARG A 4 8.59 16.35 8.41
N ASP A 5 8.56 17.38 9.27
CA ASP A 5 7.32 18.01 9.71
C ASP A 5 6.67 18.80 8.55
N GLU A 6 7.48 19.45 7.71
CA GLU A 6 7.03 20.13 6.49
C GLU A 6 6.46 19.15 5.46
N LEU A 7 7.12 18.00 5.26
CA LEU A 7 6.65 16.92 4.39
C LEU A 7 5.32 16.34 4.90
N ALA A 8 5.21 16.06 6.21
CA ALA A 8 3.98 15.59 6.82
C ALA A 8 2.82 16.57 6.61
N ALA A 9 3.06 17.86 6.85
CA ALA A 9 2.07 18.90 6.64
C ALA A 9 1.66 19.06 5.16
N ALA A 10 2.59 18.91 4.23
CA ALA A 10 2.29 18.93 2.80
C ALA A 10 1.40 17.75 2.38
N LEU A 11 1.72 16.54 2.85
CA LEU A 11 0.90 15.34 2.60
C LEU A 11 -0.50 15.47 3.22
N GLN A 12 -0.61 15.96 4.47
CA GLN A 12 -1.91 16.16 5.13
C GLN A 12 -2.84 17.13 4.40
N ARG A 13 -2.29 18.07 3.66
CA ARG A 13 -3.08 18.98 2.82
C ARG A 13 -3.46 18.40 1.47
N ALA A 14 -2.67 17.45 0.97
CA ALA A 14 -2.81 16.94 -0.40
C ALA A 14 -3.70 15.68 -0.49
N VAL A 15 -3.76 14.85 0.56
CA VAL A 15 -4.48 13.58 0.55
C VAL A 15 -5.68 13.60 1.49
N LYS A 16 -6.72 12.85 1.13
CA LYS A 16 -7.93 12.64 1.96
C LYS A 16 -7.73 11.51 2.98
N GLY A 17 -6.76 10.65 2.72
CA GLY A 17 -6.41 9.49 3.53
C GLY A 17 -5.66 9.86 4.81
N GLU A 18 -5.11 8.84 5.45
CA GLU A 18 -4.38 9.04 6.70
C GLU A 18 -2.91 9.36 6.41
N VAL A 19 -2.37 10.32 7.14
CA VAL A 19 -0.94 10.66 7.12
C VAL A 19 -0.39 10.50 8.52
N ARG A 20 0.57 9.60 8.68
CA ARG A 20 1.12 9.23 9.99
C ARG A 20 2.64 9.35 9.98
N PHE A 21 3.16 10.29 10.77
CA PHE A 21 4.59 10.55 10.92
C PHE A 21 5.06 10.39 12.37
N ASP A 22 4.17 9.91 13.24
CA ASP A 22 4.47 9.63 14.63
C ASP A 22 5.45 8.44 14.77
N ALA A 23 6.15 8.39 15.90
CA ALA A 23 7.17 7.39 16.14
C ALA A 23 6.62 5.95 16.20
N VAL A 24 5.41 5.80 16.74
CA VAL A 24 4.78 4.47 16.89
C VAL A 24 4.41 3.90 15.52
N SER A 25 3.75 4.69 14.67
CA SER A 25 3.41 4.28 13.31
C SER A 25 4.66 3.89 12.52
N ARG A 26 5.72 4.70 12.54
CA ARG A 26 6.97 4.42 11.85
C ARG A 26 7.66 3.17 12.38
N MET A 27 7.63 2.95 13.69
CA MET A 27 8.18 1.74 14.32
C MET A 27 7.46 0.48 13.87
N LEU A 28 6.13 0.51 13.73
CA LEU A 28 5.33 -0.64 13.26
C LEU A 28 5.64 -1.01 11.80
N TYR A 29 5.95 -0.04 10.96
CA TYR A 29 6.21 -0.26 9.53
C TYR A 29 7.69 -0.40 9.16
N ARG A 30 8.59 -0.38 10.16
CA ARG A 30 10.03 -0.53 9.90
C ARG A 30 10.47 -1.93 9.51
N THR A 31 9.61 -2.93 9.72
CA THR A 31 9.88 -4.35 9.43
C THR A 31 8.84 -4.92 8.47
N ASP A 32 9.19 -5.97 7.78
CA ASP A 32 8.31 -6.87 7.05
C ASP A 32 8.62 -8.33 7.47
N ALA A 33 8.27 -9.32 6.66
CA ALA A 33 8.60 -10.72 6.98
C ALA A 33 10.06 -11.10 6.71
N SER A 34 10.90 -10.14 6.26
CA SER A 34 12.33 -10.33 6.07
C SER A 34 13.13 -10.11 7.34
N ILE A 35 14.45 -10.27 7.24
CA ILE A 35 15.41 -9.96 8.31
C ILE A 35 15.75 -8.46 8.41
N TYR A 36 15.25 -7.63 7.49
CA TYR A 36 15.60 -6.22 7.42
C TYR A 36 14.69 -5.37 8.29
N ALA A 37 15.25 -4.30 8.83
CA ALA A 37 14.54 -3.28 9.60
C ALA A 37 15.03 -1.91 9.19
N ILE A 38 14.17 -1.14 8.48
CA ILE A 38 14.49 0.21 8.01
C ILE A 38 13.30 1.11 8.36
N GLU A 39 13.54 2.13 9.16
CA GLU A 39 12.50 3.04 9.60
C GLU A 39 12.04 3.94 8.45
N PRO A 40 10.73 3.98 8.14
CA PRO A 40 10.19 4.85 7.10
C PRO A 40 10.27 6.34 7.50
N LEU A 41 10.22 7.23 6.52
CA LEU A 41 10.06 8.67 6.74
C LEU A 41 8.70 8.98 7.37
N GLY A 42 7.67 8.31 6.89
CA GLY A 42 6.29 8.41 7.32
C GLY A 42 5.41 7.48 6.51
N LEU A 43 4.11 7.50 6.78
CA LEU A 43 3.11 6.66 6.14
C LEU A 43 1.97 7.50 5.59
N VAL A 44 1.44 7.07 4.44
CA VAL A 44 0.17 7.49 3.89
C VAL A 44 -0.70 6.25 3.70
N VAL A 45 -1.94 6.30 4.19
CA VAL A 45 -2.95 5.27 3.94
C VAL A 45 -3.98 5.87 2.98
N PRO A 46 -3.78 5.70 1.66
CA PRO A 46 -4.59 6.35 0.64
C PRO A 46 -6.02 5.77 0.62
N ARG A 47 -7.01 6.60 0.32
CA ARG A 47 -8.40 6.17 0.15
C ARG A 47 -8.72 5.79 -1.29
N ASP A 48 -8.04 6.41 -2.23
CA ASP A 48 -8.28 6.26 -3.67
C ASP A 48 -7.01 6.55 -4.48
N GLU A 49 -7.11 6.43 -5.79
CA GLU A 49 -6.02 6.65 -6.74
C GLU A 49 -5.54 8.11 -6.75
N ASP A 50 -6.46 9.07 -6.49
CA ASP A 50 -6.11 10.49 -6.41
C ASP A 50 -5.16 10.74 -5.23
N ASP A 51 -5.41 10.10 -4.09
CA ASP A 51 -4.53 10.17 -2.92
C ASP A 51 -3.13 9.61 -3.21
N VAL A 52 -3.06 8.49 -3.96
CA VAL A 52 -1.78 7.91 -4.38
C VAL A 52 -1.02 8.87 -5.27
N ALA A 53 -1.69 9.44 -6.29
CA ALA A 53 -1.08 10.40 -7.20
C ALA A 53 -0.60 11.66 -6.47
N ALA A 54 -1.42 12.20 -5.57
CA ALA A 54 -1.08 13.37 -4.76
C ALA A 54 0.11 13.10 -3.83
N ALA A 55 0.13 11.92 -3.17
CA ALA A 55 1.24 11.54 -2.29
C ALA A 55 2.57 11.41 -3.07
N ILE A 56 2.54 10.80 -4.27
CA ILE A 56 3.71 10.69 -5.15
C ILE A 56 4.19 12.08 -5.59
N ALA A 57 3.27 12.97 -5.97
CA ALA A 57 3.63 14.33 -6.40
C ALA A 57 4.30 15.12 -5.27
N VAL A 58 3.75 15.06 -4.06
CA VAL A 58 4.34 15.71 -2.88
C VAL A 58 5.71 15.11 -2.55
N ALA A 59 5.84 13.78 -2.57
CA ALA A 59 7.11 13.10 -2.34
C ALA A 59 8.18 13.54 -3.33
N ALA A 60 7.86 13.54 -4.63
CA ALA A 60 8.77 13.95 -5.71
C ALA A 60 9.22 15.41 -5.54
N ALA A 61 8.30 16.32 -5.22
CA ALA A 61 8.61 17.74 -4.98
C ALA A 61 9.54 17.97 -3.78
N ASN A 62 9.58 17.02 -2.84
CA ASN A 62 10.42 17.09 -1.65
C ASN A 62 11.64 16.14 -1.70
N GLY A 63 11.91 15.50 -2.86
CA GLY A 63 13.03 14.57 -3.02
C GLY A 63 12.93 13.31 -2.15
N ALA A 64 11.72 12.93 -1.71
CA ALA A 64 11.46 11.75 -0.90
C ALA A 64 11.11 10.55 -1.78
N ALA A 65 11.64 9.38 -1.44
CA ALA A 65 11.26 8.13 -2.07
C ALA A 65 9.86 7.69 -1.60
N VAL A 66 9.17 6.92 -2.45
CA VAL A 66 7.87 6.30 -2.15
C VAL A 66 8.01 4.80 -2.23
N LEU A 67 7.39 4.08 -1.30
CA LEU A 67 7.39 2.63 -1.23
C LEU A 67 5.95 2.13 -1.04
N PRO A 68 5.35 1.44 -2.03
CA PRO A 68 4.04 0.83 -1.88
C PRO A 68 4.12 -0.39 -0.96
N ARG A 69 3.08 -0.56 -0.14
CA ARG A 69 2.99 -1.67 0.81
C ARG A 69 1.57 -2.25 0.85
N GLY A 70 1.48 -3.58 0.80
CA GLY A 70 0.29 -4.35 1.16
C GLY A 70 0.43 -4.92 2.57
N GLY A 71 0.31 -6.23 2.73
CA GLY A 71 0.42 -6.91 4.03
C GLY A 71 1.81 -6.94 4.68
N GLY A 72 2.85 -6.48 3.99
CA GLY A 72 4.21 -6.52 4.52
C GLY A 72 4.80 -7.92 4.63
N THR A 73 4.39 -8.82 3.77
CA THR A 73 4.75 -10.26 3.79
C THR A 73 6.00 -10.58 2.97
N SER A 74 6.71 -9.58 2.45
CA SER A 74 7.93 -9.77 1.68
C SER A 74 9.03 -10.45 2.52
N LEU A 75 9.63 -11.51 1.97
CA LEU A 75 10.75 -12.22 2.59
C LEU A 75 12.11 -11.65 2.22
N ALA A 76 12.18 -10.75 1.25
CA ALA A 76 13.42 -10.19 0.72
C ALA A 76 13.54 -8.66 0.94
N GLY A 77 12.71 -8.08 1.82
CA GLY A 77 12.80 -6.67 2.20
C GLY A 77 12.23 -5.66 1.21
N GLN A 78 11.34 -6.09 0.27
CA GLN A 78 10.78 -5.17 -0.72
C GLN A 78 9.80 -4.16 -0.11
N SER A 79 9.29 -4.42 1.09
CA SER A 79 8.30 -3.56 1.75
C SER A 79 8.86 -2.77 2.94
N VAL A 80 10.20 -2.63 3.04
CA VAL A 80 10.87 -1.76 4.02
C VAL A 80 11.82 -0.79 3.33
N GLY A 81 11.92 0.43 3.83
CA GLY A 81 12.80 1.46 3.27
C GLY A 81 12.65 2.83 3.93
N ALA A 82 13.70 3.66 3.82
CA ALA A 82 13.68 5.05 4.25
C ALA A 82 12.90 5.92 3.24
N ALA A 83 11.59 5.66 3.14
CA ALA A 83 10.66 6.22 2.17
C ALA A 83 9.34 6.62 2.84
N ILE A 84 8.47 7.29 2.09
CA ILE A 84 7.05 7.41 2.44
C ILE A 84 6.39 6.09 2.04
N HIS A 85 5.90 5.32 3.02
CA HIS A 85 5.17 4.09 2.74
C HIS A 85 3.73 4.42 2.37
N LEU A 86 3.25 3.84 1.26
CA LEU A 86 1.84 3.90 0.84
C LEU A 86 1.18 2.57 1.21
N ASP A 87 0.44 2.54 2.30
CA ASP A 87 -0.31 1.36 2.71
C ASP A 87 -1.68 1.33 2.04
N CYS A 88 -1.82 0.48 1.04
CA CYS A 88 -3.06 0.31 0.28
C CYS A 88 -4.05 -0.67 0.93
N SER A 89 -3.66 -1.41 1.97
CA SER A 89 -4.44 -2.53 2.51
C SER A 89 -5.78 -2.11 3.11
N LYS A 90 -5.86 -0.91 3.71
CA LYS A 90 -7.03 -0.50 4.50
C LYS A 90 -8.22 -0.05 3.66
N TYR A 91 -8.00 0.72 2.59
CA TYR A 91 -9.08 1.37 1.84
C TYR A 91 -9.13 1.00 0.37
N MET A 92 -8.01 0.51 -0.20
CA MET A 92 -7.90 0.19 -1.61
C MET A 92 -7.90 -1.33 -1.83
N ASN A 93 -8.99 -1.99 -1.45
CA ASN A 93 -9.13 -3.45 -1.39
C ASN A 93 -10.36 -3.97 -2.15
N ARG A 94 -10.75 -3.33 -3.24
CA ARG A 94 -11.95 -3.69 -4.01
C ARG A 94 -11.63 -4.27 -5.37
N VAL A 95 -12.55 -5.12 -5.86
CA VAL A 95 -12.67 -5.44 -7.28
C VAL A 95 -13.31 -4.23 -7.98
N LEU A 96 -12.68 -3.73 -9.03
CA LEU A 96 -13.14 -2.57 -9.80
C LEU A 96 -13.93 -2.98 -11.03
N GLU A 97 -13.41 -3.96 -11.78
CA GLU A 97 -14.02 -4.46 -13.01
C GLU A 97 -13.77 -5.96 -13.12
N PHE A 98 -14.72 -6.67 -13.72
CA PHE A 98 -14.62 -8.11 -13.94
C PHE A 98 -15.24 -8.50 -15.29
N ASN A 99 -14.53 -9.29 -16.08
CA ASN A 99 -15.02 -9.88 -17.33
C ASN A 99 -14.81 -11.40 -17.30
N ALA A 100 -15.89 -12.15 -17.11
CA ALA A 100 -15.85 -13.61 -17.02
C ALA A 100 -15.53 -14.28 -18.36
N GLU A 101 -15.98 -13.72 -19.49
CA GLU A 101 -15.78 -14.28 -20.83
C GLU A 101 -14.31 -14.17 -21.24
N GLU A 102 -13.71 -13.01 -21.04
CA GLU A 102 -12.31 -12.74 -21.35
C GLU A 102 -11.35 -13.16 -20.22
N ARG A 103 -11.87 -13.58 -19.06
CA ARG A 103 -11.13 -14.06 -17.88
C ARG A 103 -10.11 -13.08 -17.35
N TRP A 104 -10.52 -11.83 -17.16
CA TRP A 104 -9.69 -10.84 -16.47
C TRP A 104 -10.47 -10.13 -15.38
N VAL A 105 -9.74 -9.60 -14.40
CA VAL A 105 -10.28 -8.80 -13.29
C VAL A 105 -9.34 -7.64 -13.01
N ARG A 106 -9.90 -6.45 -12.77
CA ARG A 106 -9.17 -5.28 -12.30
C ARG A 106 -9.46 -5.09 -10.82
N VAL A 107 -8.40 -5.04 -10.03
CA VAL A 107 -8.49 -4.95 -8.58
C VAL A 107 -7.65 -3.79 -8.04
N GLN A 108 -7.99 -3.30 -6.87
CA GLN A 108 -7.12 -2.40 -6.12
C GLN A 108 -6.00 -3.19 -5.42
N PRO A 109 -4.83 -2.55 -5.17
CA PRO A 109 -3.61 -3.26 -4.75
C PRO A 109 -3.65 -3.82 -3.32
N GLY A 110 -4.62 -3.43 -2.51
CA GLY A 110 -4.81 -3.94 -1.16
C GLY A 110 -5.77 -5.13 -1.05
N LEU A 111 -6.32 -5.61 -2.19
CA LEU A 111 -7.22 -6.76 -2.17
C LEU A 111 -6.45 -8.04 -1.80
N VAL A 112 -6.98 -8.78 -0.84
CA VAL A 112 -6.43 -10.05 -0.38
C VAL A 112 -6.78 -11.17 -1.36
N LEU A 113 -5.86 -12.10 -1.61
CA LEU A 113 -6.04 -13.17 -2.59
C LEU A 113 -7.25 -14.07 -2.28
N ASP A 114 -7.45 -14.44 -1.03
CA ASP A 114 -8.61 -15.26 -0.63
C ASP A 114 -9.93 -14.53 -0.86
N GLU A 115 -9.99 -13.22 -0.64
CA GLU A 115 -11.16 -12.40 -0.96
C GLU A 115 -11.42 -12.34 -2.46
N LEU A 116 -10.37 -12.21 -3.28
CA LEU A 116 -10.48 -12.28 -4.73
C LEU A 116 -11.02 -13.63 -5.18
N ASN A 117 -10.47 -14.74 -4.66
CA ASN A 117 -10.92 -16.08 -5.03
C ASN A 117 -12.35 -16.37 -4.56
N ALA A 118 -12.76 -15.87 -3.40
CA ALA A 118 -14.15 -15.93 -2.97
C ALA A 118 -15.10 -15.15 -3.91
N TYR A 119 -14.66 -14.00 -4.41
CA TYR A 119 -15.40 -13.22 -5.40
C TYR A 119 -15.53 -13.96 -6.75
N LEU A 120 -14.47 -14.67 -7.19
CA LEU A 120 -14.44 -15.38 -8.49
C LEU A 120 -15.17 -16.72 -8.46
N GLN A 121 -15.30 -17.37 -7.30
CA GLN A 121 -15.88 -18.71 -7.12
C GLN A 121 -17.28 -18.88 -7.75
N PRO A 122 -18.25 -17.95 -7.59
CA PRO A 122 -19.58 -18.07 -8.19
C PRO A 122 -19.57 -18.10 -9.73
N HIS A 123 -18.47 -17.64 -10.34
CA HIS A 123 -18.27 -17.62 -11.80
C HIS A 123 -17.47 -18.83 -12.29
N GLY A 124 -17.15 -19.80 -11.41
CA GLY A 124 -16.33 -20.96 -11.75
C GLY A 124 -14.89 -20.64 -12.11
N LEU A 125 -14.37 -19.50 -11.61
CA LEU A 125 -13.04 -19.01 -11.89
C LEU A 125 -12.20 -18.93 -10.59
N VAL A 126 -10.89 -18.96 -10.76
CA VAL A 126 -9.90 -18.80 -9.68
C VAL A 126 -8.68 -18.06 -10.21
N PHE A 127 -8.07 -17.23 -9.38
CA PHE A 127 -6.74 -16.69 -9.62
C PHE A 127 -5.73 -17.72 -9.10
N ALA A 128 -5.07 -18.43 -10.01
CA ALA A 128 -4.33 -19.66 -9.73
C ALA A 128 -2.96 -19.51 -9.04
N PRO A 129 -2.25 -18.36 -9.02
CA PRO A 129 -1.02 -18.24 -8.26
C PRO A 129 -1.26 -18.55 -6.78
N ASP A 130 -0.59 -19.61 -6.30
CA ASP A 130 -0.66 -20.04 -4.90
C ASP A 130 0.51 -19.43 -4.14
N VAL A 131 0.23 -18.43 -3.33
CA VAL A 131 1.23 -17.73 -2.52
C VAL A 131 1.10 -18.15 -1.06
N SER A 132 2.22 -18.19 -0.32
CA SER A 132 2.24 -18.64 1.07
C SER A 132 1.44 -17.76 2.04
N THR A 133 1.03 -16.58 1.63
CA THR A 133 0.24 -15.60 2.40
C THR A 133 -0.94 -15.16 1.55
N SER A 134 -1.97 -15.99 1.47
CA SER A 134 -3.18 -15.73 0.67
C SER A 134 -4.27 -15.00 1.46
N SER A 135 -4.17 -15.00 2.78
CA SER A 135 -5.12 -14.41 3.75
C SER A 135 -4.60 -13.17 4.46
#